data_5a512618b369e2a81a83d50141f9825a
#
_entry.id   5a512618b369e2a81a83d50141f9825a
#
_cell.length_a   1.000
_cell.length_b   1.000
_cell.length_c   1.000
_cell.angle_alpha   90.00
_cell.angle_beta   90.00
_cell.angle_gamma   90.00
#
_symmetry.space_group_name_H-M   'P 1'
#
loop_
_entity.id
_entity.type
_entity.pdbx_description
1 polymer ?
#
loop_
_entity_poly.entity_id
_entity_poly.type
_entity_poly.pdbx_seq_one_letter_code
_entity_poly.pdbx_strand_id
1 'polypeptide(L)'
;MSTSEGDELATLVISLRRHLQRQQRMGVRFVARPEVATMTPTTMESKEPAPDKVERVSTHSDRGEVSSLEELRDDIGDCRRCKLHLGRTHVVFGIGNPNAKLMFVGEGPGRDEDLKGEPFVGRAGQLLTDIITKGMGLTREDVYIANVVKCRPPENRNPEPDEVASCEPFLKKQIELIRPKIIVALGKFAVQALLQSKVPITRLRGNWHTYMGIKLMPTFHPAYLLRNPADKKLVWEDIKKVMKEMQSENA
;
A
#
# COMPACT_ATOMS: atom_id res chain seq x y z
N MET A 1 48.94 11.57 3.81
CA MET A 1 47.83 10.80 3.20
C MET A 1 46.53 11.54 3.55
N SER A 2 46.23 12.68 2.92
CA SER A 2 45.00 13.46 3.20
C SER A 2 44.44 14.20 1.96
N THR A 3 44.68 13.66 0.76
CA THR A 3 44.23 14.27 -0.51
C THR A 3 42.97 13.64 -1.09
N SER A 4 42.49 12.55 -0.55
CA SER A 4 41.35 11.79 -1.09
C SER A 4 39.98 12.41 -0.75
N GLU A 5 39.79 12.89 0.49
CA GLU A 5 38.48 13.42 0.93
C GLU A 5 38.12 14.77 0.29
N GLY A 6 39.14 15.63 0.02
CA GLY A 6 38.93 16.91 -0.62
C GLY A 6 38.48 16.79 -2.09
N ASP A 7 39.03 15.83 -2.82
CA ASP A 7 38.67 15.56 -4.22
C ASP A 7 37.30 14.92 -4.37
N GLU A 8 36.89 14.03 -3.44
CA GLU A 8 35.55 13.47 -3.41
C GLU A 8 34.49 14.54 -3.13
N LEU A 9 34.77 15.44 -2.18
CA LEU A 9 33.86 16.53 -1.85
C LEU A 9 33.70 17.50 -3.02
N ALA A 10 34.78 17.83 -3.70
CA ALA A 10 34.77 18.68 -4.90
C ALA A 10 33.94 18.05 -6.03
N THR A 11 34.09 16.75 -6.25
CA THR A 11 33.33 15.98 -7.25
C THR A 11 31.83 15.95 -6.95
N LEU A 12 31.48 15.76 -5.67
CA LEU A 12 30.09 15.80 -5.20
C LEU A 12 29.45 17.18 -5.40
N VAL A 13 30.18 18.26 -5.07
CA VAL A 13 29.68 19.64 -5.24
C VAL A 13 29.45 19.95 -6.72
N ILE A 14 30.36 19.55 -7.60
CA ILE A 14 30.23 19.75 -9.06
C ILE A 14 29.01 18.97 -9.60
N SER A 15 28.82 17.73 -9.16
CA SER A 15 27.68 16.89 -9.54
C SER A 15 26.35 17.50 -9.09
N LEU A 16 26.26 17.95 -7.84
CA LEU A 16 25.10 18.62 -7.28
C LEU A 16 24.78 19.92 -8.03
N ARG A 17 25.78 20.73 -8.33
CA ARG A 17 25.62 21.97 -9.09
C ARG A 17 25.04 21.72 -10.50
N ARG A 18 25.56 20.72 -11.21
CA ARG A 18 25.00 20.28 -12.51
C ARG A 18 23.56 19.80 -12.40
N HIS A 19 23.22 19.04 -11.35
CA HIS A 19 21.86 18.58 -11.11
C HIS A 19 20.90 19.75 -10.88
N LEU A 20 21.25 20.70 -10.03
CA LEU A 20 20.44 21.90 -9.74
C LEU A 20 20.24 22.77 -10.99
N GLN A 21 21.28 22.97 -11.80
CA GLN A 21 21.16 23.72 -13.06
C GLN A 21 20.22 23.03 -14.05
N ARG A 22 20.23 21.69 -14.10
CA ARG A 22 19.29 20.91 -14.94
C ARG A 22 17.86 21.08 -14.46
N GLN A 23 17.62 21.05 -13.15
CA GLN A 23 16.30 21.27 -12.55
C GLN A 23 15.79 22.69 -12.83
N GLN A 24 16.63 23.72 -12.73
CA GLN A 24 16.25 25.10 -13.08
C GLN A 24 15.86 25.25 -14.55
N ARG A 25 16.57 24.59 -15.47
CA ARG A 25 16.23 24.58 -16.91
C ARG A 25 14.88 23.89 -17.20
N MET A 26 14.47 22.95 -16.34
CA MET A 26 13.17 22.28 -16.40
C MET A 26 12.05 23.05 -15.68
N GLY A 27 12.31 24.30 -15.24
CA GLY A 27 11.29 25.17 -14.63
C GLY A 27 11.06 24.96 -13.13
N VAL A 28 11.88 24.15 -12.46
CA VAL A 28 11.78 23.96 -11.00
C VAL A 28 12.35 25.21 -10.31
N ARG A 29 11.52 25.91 -9.54
CA ARG A 29 11.93 27.04 -8.70
C ARG A 29 12.18 26.55 -7.27
N PHE A 30 13.42 26.73 -6.80
CA PHE A 30 13.77 26.47 -5.41
C PHE A 30 13.45 27.70 -4.58
N VAL A 31 12.60 27.55 -3.57
CA VAL A 31 12.32 28.58 -2.56
C VAL A 31 13.19 28.30 -1.35
N ALA A 32 14.07 29.24 -0.99
CA ALA A 32 14.86 29.12 0.23
C ALA A 32 13.92 29.08 1.45
N ARG A 33 14.15 28.11 2.33
CA ARG A 33 13.44 28.05 3.61
C ARG A 33 13.92 29.22 4.46
N PRO A 34 13.05 30.08 5.04
CA PRO A 34 13.51 31.15 5.91
C PRO A 34 14.22 30.53 7.12
N GLU A 35 15.39 31.06 7.45
CA GLU A 35 16.14 30.72 8.67
C GLU A 35 15.26 31.01 9.89
N VAL A 36 15.14 30.02 10.76
CA VAL A 36 14.50 30.20 12.07
C VAL A 36 15.47 31.02 12.92
N ALA A 37 15.20 32.31 13.09
CA ALA A 37 15.93 33.16 14.03
C ALA A 37 15.78 32.58 15.44
N THR A 38 16.91 32.25 16.06
CA THR A 38 17.03 31.90 17.46
C THR A 38 16.72 33.15 18.31
N MET A 39 15.52 33.22 18.86
CA MET A 39 15.15 34.25 19.84
C MET A 39 15.60 33.80 21.23
N THR A 40 16.51 34.56 21.83
CA THR A 40 16.83 34.54 23.25
C THR A 40 15.63 35.02 24.11
N PRO A 41 15.40 34.46 25.30
CA PRO A 41 14.26 34.81 26.13
C PRO A 41 14.46 36.15 26.82
N THR A 42 13.64 37.13 26.50
CA THR A 42 13.49 38.37 27.33
C THR A 42 12.21 38.26 28.14
N THR A 43 12.38 38.22 29.43
CA THR A 43 11.34 38.30 30.45
C THR A 43 10.59 39.64 30.36
N MET A 44 9.30 39.61 30.12
CA MET A 44 8.41 40.74 30.54
C MET A 44 7.00 40.28 30.87
N GLU A 45 6.53 40.87 31.85
CA GLU A 45 5.42 40.80 32.79
C GLU A 45 4.02 40.72 32.17
N SER A 46 3.17 40.07 32.90
CA SER A 46 1.74 39.79 32.80
C SER A 46 0.83 40.96 32.41
N LYS A 47 -0.10 40.73 31.48
CA LYS A 47 -1.48 41.25 31.53
C LYS A 47 -2.38 40.27 30.75
N GLU A 48 -3.25 39.57 31.47
CA GLU A 48 -4.36 38.80 30.89
C GLU A 48 -5.38 39.73 30.25
N PRO A 49 -5.94 39.35 29.12
CA PRO A 49 -7.35 39.60 28.80
C PRO A 49 -8.16 38.31 28.75
N ALA A 50 -9.39 38.41 29.19
CA ALA A 50 -10.40 37.37 29.36
C ALA A 50 -10.69 36.54 28.09
N PRO A 51 -11.25 35.33 28.24
CA PRO A 51 -11.29 34.33 27.17
C PRO A 51 -12.46 34.59 26.22
N ASP A 52 -12.14 34.89 24.97
CA ASP A 52 -13.08 34.73 23.87
C ASP A 52 -13.26 33.22 23.56
N LYS A 53 -14.53 32.84 23.47
CA LYS A 53 -14.95 31.47 23.15
C LYS A 53 -14.45 31.06 21.79
N VAL A 54 -13.28 30.40 21.73
CA VAL A 54 -12.88 29.60 20.58
C VAL A 54 -13.62 28.28 20.70
N GLU A 55 -14.60 28.07 19.84
CA GLU A 55 -15.17 26.74 19.60
C GLU A 55 -14.05 25.80 19.29
N ARG A 56 -13.73 24.91 20.22
CA ARG A 56 -12.85 23.78 19.99
C ARG A 56 -13.54 22.89 18.99
N VAL A 57 -13.09 22.95 17.73
CA VAL A 57 -13.28 21.85 16.79
C VAL A 57 -12.66 20.63 17.46
N SER A 58 -13.48 19.76 17.99
CA SER A 58 -13.09 18.50 18.62
C SER A 58 -12.53 17.58 17.57
N THR A 59 -11.22 17.62 17.41
CA THR A 59 -10.46 16.59 16.70
C THR A 59 -10.11 15.49 17.70
N HIS A 60 -10.62 14.35 17.43
CA HIS A 60 -10.57 13.04 18.10
C HIS A 60 -11.78 12.76 18.99
N SER A 61 -12.87 12.36 18.34
CA SER A 61 -13.86 11.51 18.97
C SER A 61 -13.15 10.24 19.45
N ASP A 62 -13.38 9.91 20.70
CA ASP A 62 -13.20 8.61 21.33
C ASP A 62 -14.04 7.56 20.57
N ARG A 63 -13.62 7.20 19.34
CA ARG A 63 -14.16 6.08 18.62
C ARG A 63 -13.47 4.87 19.18
N GLY A 64 -14.22 4.02 19.85
CA GLY A 64 -13.77 2.75 20.34
C GLY A 64 -12.95 1.99 19.27
N GLU A 65 -12.09 1.10 19.71
CA GLU A 65 -11.26 0.31 18.82
C GLU A 65 -12.13 -0.41 17.77
N VAL A 66 -11.87 -0.21 16.47
CA VAL A 66 -12.61 -0.84 15.37
C VAL A 66 -12.49 -2.35 15.51
N SER A 67 -13.62 -3.03 15.67
CA SER A 67 -13.70 -4.45 16.04
C SER A 67 -14.20 -5.36 14.90
N SER A 68 -14.74 -4.78 13.82
CA SER A 68 -15.25 -5.54 12.67
C SER A 68 -14.86 -4.91 11.32
N LEU A 69 -14.96 -5.69 10.25
CA LEU A 69 -14.76 -5.19 8.87
C LEU A 69 -15.83 -4.18 8.45
N GLU A 70 -17.02 -4.26 9.01
CA GLU A 70 -18.12 -3.33 8.75
C GLU A 70 -17.80 -1.97 9.38
N GLU A 71 -17.43 -1.95 10.65
CA GLU A 71 -16.97 -0.74 11.32
C GLU A 71 -15.76 -0.10 10.62
N LEU A 72 -14.81 -0.93 10.14
CA LEU A 72 -13.67 -0.43 9.37
C LEU A 72 -14.08 0.17 8.04
N ARG A 73 -15.10 -0.40 7.38
CA ARG A 73 -15.65 0.15 6.14
C ARG A 73 -16.34 1.49 6.38
N ASP A 74 -17.06 1.61 7.48
CA ASP A 74 -17.73 2.85 7.88
C ASP A 74 -16.71 3.93 8.27
N ASP A 75 -15.61 3.56 8.95
CA ASP A 75 -14.50 4.48 9.26
C ASP A 75 -13.78 4.98 8.00
N ILE A 76 -13.59 4.12 7.02
CA ILE A 76 -13.07 4.54 5.71
C ILE A 76 -14.03 5.54 5.05
N GLY A 77 -15.32 5.24 4.99
CA GLY A 77 -16.36 6.07 4.42
C GLY A 77 -15.99 6.69 3.07
N ASP A 78 -16.32 7.96 2.85
CA ASP A 78 -15.82 8.76 1.72
C ASP A 78 -14.40 9.28 2.02
N CYS A 79 -13.42 8.36 2.10
CA CYS A 79 -12.05 8.64 2.50
C CYS A 79 -11.39 9.74 1.65
N ARG A 80 -10.83 10.76 2.31
CA ARG A 80 -10.09 11.87 1.68
C ARG A 80 -8.66 12.00 2.20
N ARG A 81 -8.09 10.90 2.73
CA ARG A 81 -6.77 10.90 3.39
C ARG A 81 -5.59 11.04 2.43
N CYS A 82 -5.78 10.80 1.11
CA CYS A 82 -4.77 11.01 0.08
C CYS A 82 -5.40 11.49 -1.23
N LYS A 83 -4.59 12.00 -2.14
CA LYS A 83 -5.02 12.59 -3.43
C LYS A 83 -5.78 11.66 -4.37
N LEU A 84 -5.72 10.33 -4.16
CA LEU A 84 -6.49 9.38 -4.98
C LEU A 84 -8.01 9.54 -4.86
N HIS A 85 -8.50 10.20 -3.81
CA HIS A 85 -9.93 10.48 -3.66
C HIS A 85 -10.50 11.38 -4.76
N LEU A 86 -9.65 12.23 -5.39
CA LEU A 86 -10.09 13.18 -6.41
C LEU A 86 -10.51 12.52 -7.73
N GLY A 87 -9.97 11.35 -8.04
CA GLY A 87 -10.16 10.68 -9.33
C GLY A 87 -10.87 9.34 -9.26
N ARG A 88 -11.20 8.83 -8.07
CA ARG A 88 -11.93 7.56 -7.93
C ARG A 88 -13.43 7.72 -8.16
N THR A 89 -14.08 6.66 -8.59
CA THR A 89 -15.54 6.52 -8.58
C THR A 89 -16.01 5.92 -7.24
N HIS A 90 -15.37 4.82 -6.80
CA HIS A 90 -15.67 4.14 -5.54
C HIS A 90 -14.42 3.83 -4.73
N VAL A 91 -14.59 3.71 -3.41
CA VAL A 91 -13.61 3.06 -2.54
C VAL A 91 -13.73 1.56 -2.71
N VAL A 92 -12.67 0.90 -3.17
CA VAL A 92 -12.62 -0.56 -3.33
C VAL A 92 -12.06 -1.17 -2.06
N PHE A 93 -12.94 -1.41 -1.09
CA PHE A 93 -12.56 -1.83 0.26
C PHE A 93 -11.88 -3.19 0.30
N GLY A 94 -12.49 -4.17 -0.33
CA GLY A 94 -12.17 -5.60 -0.30
C GLY A 94 -13.45 -6.42 -0.28
N ILE A 95 -13.35 -7.72 -0.59
CA ILE A 95 -14.50 -8.64 -0.66
C ILE A 95 -14.09 -10.05 -0.29
N GLY A 96 -15.01 -10.83 0.25
CA GLY A 96 -14.85 -12.24 0.57
C GLY A 96 -15.22 -12.56 2.00
N ASN A 97 -14.73 -13.70 2.49
CA ASN A 97 -15.02 -14.21 3.82
C ASN A 97 -14.29 -13.37 4.91
N PRO A 98 -15.00 -12.78 5.87
CA PRO A 98 -14.35 -12.07 6.99
C PRO A 98 -13.53 -12.98 7.91
N ASN A 99 -13.73 -14.31 7.82
CA ASN A 99 -12.95 -15.31 8.55
C ASN A 99 -12.09 -16.19 7.62
N ALA A 100 -11.68 -15.63 6.47
CA ALA A 100 -10.91 -16.36 5.47
C ALA A 100 -9.56 -16.84 6.01
N LYS A 101 -9.24 -18.11 5.77
CA LYS A 101 -7.89 -18.64 6.04
C LYS A 101 -6.85 -18.18 5.02
N LEU A 102 -7.28 -17.77 3.83
CA LEU A 102 -6.46 -17.32 2.72
C LEU A 102 -6.87 -15.93 2.27
N MET A 103 -5.89 -15.02 2.21
CA MET A 103 -6.11 -13.64 1.74
C MET A 103 -5.23 -13.36 0.53
N PHE A 104 -5.81 -12.78 -0.52
CA PHE A 104 -5.09 -12.27 -1.67
C PHE A 104 -4.97 -10.74 -1.56
N VAL A 105 -3.75 -10.22 -1.72
CA VAL A 105 -3.48 -8.79 -1.66
C VAL A 105 -2.83 -8.32 -2.96
N GLY A 106 -3.52 -7.47 -3.70
CA GLY A 106 -3.02 -6.80 -4.90
C GLY A 106 -2.49 -5.40 -4.63
N GLU A 107 -2.15 -4.68 -5.69
CA GLU A 107 -1.59 -3.33 -5.65
C GLU A 107 -2.67 -2.28 -5.38
N GLY A 108 -3.63 -2.16 -6.28
CA GLY A 108 -4.69 -1.16 -6.26
C GLY A 108 -5.77 -1.45 -7.31
N PRO A 109 -6.93 -0.75 -7.25
CA PRO A 109 -8.00 -0.92 -8.20
C PRO A 109 -7.62 -0.44 -9.61
N GLY A 110 -8.04 -1.18 -10.63
CA GLY A 110 -8.09 -0.74 -12.01
C GLY A 110 -9.42 -0.03 -12.31
N ARG A 111 -9.67 0.26 -13.61
CA ARG A 111 -10.88 0.96 -14.05
C ARG A 111 -12.16 0.18 -13.72
N ASP A 112 -12.18 -1.11 -14.01
CA ASP A 112 -13.38 -1.93 -13.83
C ASP A 112 -13.70 -2.10 -12.35
N GLU A 113 -12.67 -2.23 -11.51
CA GLU A 113 -12.77 -2.30 -10.06
C GLU A 113 -13.28 -0.97 -9.47
N ASP A 114 -12.79 0.16 -9.97
CA ASP A 114 -13.22 1.50 -9.54
C ASP A 114 -14.69 1.75 -9.88
N LEU A 115 -15.14 1.31 -11.06
CA LEU A 115 -16.54 1.46 -11.49
C LEU A 115 -17.48 0.53 -10.70
N LYS A 116 -17.03 -0.68 -10.34
CA LYS A 116 -17.86 -1.67 -9.64
C LYS A 116 -17.78 -1.57 -8.11
N GLY A 117 -16.72 -0.98 -7.58
CA GLY A 117 -16.45 -0.93 -6.13
C GLY A 117 -15.92 -2.24 -5.54
N GLU A 118 -15.55 -3.22 -6.38
CA GLU A 118 -15.06 -4.53 -5.97
C GLU A 118 -13.66 -4.82 -6.53
N PRO A 119 -12.75 -5.47 -5.75
CA PRO A 119 -11.42 -5.80 -6.22
C PRO A 119 -11.43 -6.98 -7.20
N PHE A 120 -10.54 -6.92 -8.19
CA PHE A 120 -10.31 -8.01 -9.14
C PHE A 120 -11.57 -8.48 -9.88
N VAL A 121 -12.25 -7.56 -10.58
CA VAL A 121 -13.43 -7.83 -11.42
C VAL A 121 -13.14 -7.72 -12.93
N GLY A 122 -12.09 -6.99 -13.34
CA GLY A 122 -11.65 -6.89 -14.73
C GLY A 122 -10.96 -8.17 -15.21
N ARG A 123 -10.32 -8.10 -16.39
CA ARG A 123 -9.63 -9.26 -17.02
C ARG A 123 -8.60 -9.94 -16.09
N ALA A 124 -7.83 -9.16 -15.34
CA ALA A 124 -6.89 -9.69 -14.36
C ALA A 124 -7.60 -10.38 -13.20
N GLY A 125 -8.75 -9.84 -12.80
CA GLY A 125 -9.60 -10.42 -11.78
C GLY A 125 -10.23 -11.75 -12.21
N GLN A 126 -10.65 -11.86 -13.46
CA GLN A 126 -11.14 -13.13 -14.03
C GLN A 126 -10.07 -14.22 -13.97
N LEU A 127 -8.81 -13.87 -14.31
CA LEU A 127 -7.70 -14.83 -14.19
C LEU A 127 -7.44 -15.22 -12.73
N LEU A 128 -7.54 -14.29 -11.78
CA LEU A 128 -7.44 -14.62 -10.34
C LEU A 128 -8.59 -15.55 -9.92
N THR A 129 -9.80 -15.28 -10.38
CA THR A 129 -10.96 -16.15 -10.13
C THR A 129 -10.72 -17.55 -10.68
N ASP A 130 -10.18 -17.69 -11.90
CA ASP A 130 -9.81 -19.00 -12.46
C ASP A 130 -8.76 -19.74 -11.62
N ILE A 131 -7.75 -19.02 -11.10
CA ILE A 131 -6.75 -19.59 -10.20
C ILE A 131 -7.42 -20.11 -8.92
N ILE A 132 -8.32 -19.33 -8.32
CA ILE A 132 -9.04 -19.72 -7.10
C ILE A 132 -9.99 -20.89 -7.38
N THR A 133 -10.83 -20.79 -8.41
CA THR A 133 -11.89 -21.76 -8.62
C THR A 133 -11.42 -23.02 -9.33
N LYS A 134 -10.76 -22.87 -10.47
CA LYS A 134 -10.31 -24.02 -11.29
C LYS A 134 -9.00 -24.61 -10.78
N GLY A 135 -8.13 -23.76 -10.21
CA GLY A 135 -6.84 -24.18 -9.70
C GLY A 135 -6.90 -24.73 -8.28
N MET A 136 -7.47 -23.98 -7.35
CA MET A 136 -7.47 -24.33 -5.94
C MET A 136 -8.72 -25.07 -5.50
N GLY A 137 -9.80 -25.08 -6.30
CA GLY A 137 -11.10 -25.69 -5.94
C GLY A 137 -11.85 -24.92 -4.85
N LEU A 138 -11.54 -23.63 -4.68
CA LEU A 138 -12.19 -22.72 -3.73
C LEU A 138 -13.14 -21.79 -4.49
N THR A 139 -14.01 -21.08 -3.77
CA THR A 139 -14.81 -19.97 -4.31
C THR A 139 -14.22 -18.63 -3.92
N ARG A 140 -14.70 -17.52 -4.50
CA ARG A 140 -14.27 -16.19 -4.07
C ARG A 140 -14.75 -15.85 -2.65
N GLU A 141 -15.83 -16.49 -2.24
CA GLU A 141 -16.45 -16.38 -0.92
C GLU A 141 -15.67 -17.17 0.16
N ASP A 142 -14.79 -18.12 -0.22
CA ASP A 142 -13.95 -18.86 0.72
C ASP A 142 -12.67 -18.08 1.11
N VAL A 143 -12.29 -17.09 0.31
CA VAL A 143 -11.08 -16.28 0.47
C VAL A 143 -11.43 -14.82 0.73
N TYR A 144 -10.45 -14.01 1.13
CA TYR A 144 -10.61 -12.57 1.16
C TYR A 144 -9.68 -11.91 0.13
N ILE A 145 -10.19 -10.95 -0.62
CA ILE A 145 -9.44 -10.28 -1.69
C ILE A 145 -9.43 -8.78 -1.40
N ALA A 146 -8.24 -8.19 -1.35
CA ALA A 146 -8.05 -6.76 -1.13
C ALA A 146 -6.86 -6.21 -1.94
N ASN A 147 -6.64 -4.92 -1.84
CA ASN A 147 -5.48 -4.23 -2.40
C ASN A 147 -4.77 -3.41 -1.32
N VAL A 148 -3.51 -3.04 -1.57
CA VAL A 148 -2.74 -2.12 -0.73
C VAL A 148 -3.42 -0.77 -0.68
N VAL A 149 -3.74 -0.17 -1.85
CA VAL A 149 -4.53 1.05 -1.91
C VAL A 149 -5.99 0.75 -2.29
N LYS A 150 -6.92 1.53 -1.70
CA LYS A 150 -8.38 1.31 -1.87
C LYS A 150 -8.99 2.18 -2.96
N CYS A 151 -8.22 3.09 -3.54
CA CYS A 151 -8.66 3.99 -4.59
C CYS A 151 -7.81 3.80 -5.84
N ARG A 152 -8.43 3.97 -7.01
CA ARG A 152 -7.75 3.83 -8.30
C ARG A 152 -6.77 4.99 -8.53
N PRO A 153 -5.47 4.72 -8.79
CA PRO A 153 -4.55 5.75 -9.24
C PRO A 153 -4.91 6.24 -10.68
N PRO A 154 -4.67 7.53 -10.99
CA PRO A 154 -4.88 8.06 -12.34
C PRO A 154 -4.19 7.20 -13.40
N GLU A 155 -4.90 6.91 -14.51
CA GLU A 155 -4.40 6.10 -15.64
C GLU A 155 -3.86 4.71 -15.25
N ASN A 156 -4.26 4.20 -14.08
CA ASN A 156 -3.74 2.95 -13.48
C ASN A 156 -2.21 2.98 -13.29
N ARG A 157 -1.61 4.16 -13.01
CA ARG A 157 -0.21 4.22 -12.60
C ARG A 157 0.01 3.49 -11.28
N ASN A 158 1.25 3.23 -10.97
CA ASN A 158 1.58 2.68 -9.65
C ASN A 158 1.25 3.70 -8.55
N PRO A 159 0.79 3.25 -7.38
CA PRO A 159 0.60 4.12 -6.22
C PRO A 159 1.91 4.79 -5.79
N GLU A 160 1.83 6.03 -5.38
CA GLU A 160 2.97 6.76 -4.81
C GLU A 160 3.16 6.43 -3.32
N PRO A 161 4.36 6.62 -2.76
CA PRO A 161 4.65 6.26 -1.37
C PRO A 161 3.71 6.92 -0.34
N ASP A 162 3.31 8.18 -0.56
CA ASP A 162 2.37 8.91 0.30
C ASP A 162 0.95 8.33 0.23
N GLU A 163 0.53 7.85 -0.96
CA GLU A 163 -0.75 7.18 -1.17
C GLU A 163 -0.80 5.82 -0.46
N VAL A 164 0.31 5.06 -0.55
CA VAL A 164 0.47 3.79 0.17
C VAL A 164 0.46 4.03 1.68
N ALA A 165 1.27 4.97 2.18
CA ALA A 165 1.37 5.27 3.61
C ALA A 165 0.02 5.70 4.21
N SER A 166 -0.79 6.47 3.45
CA SER A 166 -2.13 6.89 3.88
C SER A 166 -3.15 5.76 3.89
N CYS A 167 -2.95 4.71 3.09
CA CYS A 167 -3.93 3.63 2.88
C CYS A 167 -3.54 2.33 3.60
N GLU A 168 -2.25 2.10 3.85
CA GLU A 168 -1.71 0.90 4.51
C GLU A 168 -2.36 0.59 5.86
N PRO A 169 -2.68 1.58 6.74
CA PRO A 169 -3.33 1.30 8.02
C PRO A 169 -4.64 0.51 7.88
N PHE A 170 -5.42 0.78 6.83
CA PHE A 170 -6.65 0.04 6.57
C PHE A 170 -6.41 -1.41 6.18
N LEU A 171 -5.39 -1.68 5.34
CA LEU A 171 -5.02 -3.04 5.00
C LEU A 171 -4.52 -3.81 6.23
N LYS A 172 -3.69 -3.18 7.07
CA LYS A 172 -3.22 -3.77 8.34
C LYS A 172 -4.40 -4.14 9.24
N LYS A 173 -5.36 -3.22 9.41
CA LYS A 173 -6.55 -3.49 10.23
C LYS A 173 -7.43 -4.57 9.64
N GLN A 174 -7.57 -4.65 8.30
CA GLN A 174 -8.26 -5.78 7.65
C GLN A 174 -7.58 -7.11 7.98
N ILE A 175 -6.25 -7.17 7.91
CA ILE A 175 -5.49 -8.40 8.22
C ILE A 175 -5.62 -8.78 9.69
N GLU A 176 -5.61 -7.80 10.61
CA GLU A 176 -5.82 -8.02 12.04
C GLU A 176 -7.21 -8.56 12.37
N LEU A 177 -8.24 -8.08 11.68
CA LEU A 177 -9.62 -8.51 11.87
C LEU A 177 -9.89 -9.88 11.27
N ILE A 178 -9.40 -10.14 10.05
CA ILE A 178 -9.61 -11.40 9.31
C ILE A 178 -8.75 -12.52 9.91
N ARG A 179 -7.51 -12.21 10.31
CA ARG A 179 -6.51 -13.17 10.83
C ARG A 179 -6.26 -14.34 9.88
N PRO A 180 -5.97 -14.09 8.60
CA PRO A 180 -5.74 -15.18 7.66
C PRO A 180 -4.52 -15.98 8.07
N LYS A 181 -4.49 -17.27 7.73
CA LYS A 181 -3.32 -18.14 7.93
C LYS A 181 -2.23 -17.86 6.89
N ILE A 182 -2.66 -17.53 5.69
CA ILE A 182 -1.78 -17.29 4.55
C ILE A 182 -2.22 -16.04 3.81
N ILE A 183 -1.24 -15.21 3.44
CA ILE A 183 -1.40 -14.07 2.53
C ILE A 183 -0.67 -14.42 1.22
N VAL A 184 -1.36 -14.29 0.08
CA VAL A 184 -0.75 -14.32 -1.25
C VAL A 184 -0.63 -12.89 -1.77
N ALA A 185 0.60 -12.38 -1.87
CA ALA A 185 0.88 -11.04 -2.37
C ALA A 185 1.07 -11.07 -3.90
N LEU A 186 0.19 -10.35 -4.60
CA LEU A 186 0.08 -10.36 -6.05
C LEU A 186 0.89 -9.21 -6.68
N GLY A 187 2.06 -9.53 -7.21
CA GLY A 187 2.90 -8.61 -7.96
C GLY A 187 3.86 -7.78 -7.12
N LYS A 188 4.75 -7.08 -7.84
CA LYS A 188 5.87 -6.33 -7.26
C LYS A 188 5.42 -5.33 -6.17
N PHE A 189 4.38 -4.55 -6.43
CA PHE A 189 3.99 -3.45 -5.54
C PHE A 189 3.36 -3.94 -4.24
N ALA A 190 2.47 -4.93 -4.31
CA ALA A 190 1.91 -5.55 -3.11
C ALA A 190 3.02 -6.18 -2.25
N VAL A 191 3.95 -6.90 -2.89
CA VAL A 191 5.09 -7.52 -2.20
C VAL A 191 6.01 -6.47 -1.58
N GLN A 192 6.33 -5.40 -2.30
CA GLN A 192 7.20 -4.33 -1.78
C GLN A 192 6.55 -3.55 -0.64
N ALA A 193 5.24 -3.29 -0.71
CA ALA A 193 4.51 -2.63 0.37
C ALA A 193 4.47 -3.50 1.63
N LEU A 194 4.15 -4.80 1.50
CA LEU A 194 4.03 -5.70 2.64
C LEU A 194 5.40 -6.07 3.25
N LEU A 195 6.40 -6.38 2.43
CA LEU A 195 7.73 -6.78 2.91
C LEU A 195 8.70 -5.62 3.11
N GLN A 196 8.33 -4.40 2.73
CA GLN A 196 9.19 -3.20 2.73
C GLN A 196 10.55 -3.47 2.05
N SER A 197 10.53 -4.27 0.98
CA SER A 197 11.72 -4.79 0.31
C SER A 197 11.84 -4.24 -1.11
N LYS A 198 13.06 -3.89 -1.52
CA LYS A 198 13.38 -3.49 -2.91
C LYS A 198 13.82 -4.67 -3.78
N VAL A 199 13.86 -5.89 -3.23
CA VAL A 199 14.25 -7.09 -3.97
C VAL A 199 13.26 -7.35 -5.11
N PRO A 200 13.73 -7.70 -6.32
CA PRO A 200 12.86 -8.01 -7.44
C PRO A 200 11.91 -9.18 -7.16
N ILE A 201 10.67 -9.07 -7.64
CA ILE A 201 9.63 -10.11 -7.48
C ILE A 201 10.08 -11.47 -8.02
N THR A 202 10.91 -11.49 -9.06
CA THR A 202 11.46 -12.71 -9.66
C THR A 202 12.33 -13.52 -8.68
N ARG A 203 12.91 -12.87 -7.67
CA ARG A 203 13.69 -13.53 -6.61
C ARG A 203 12.85 -13.87 -5.39
N LEU A 204 11.82 -13.07 -5.11
CA LEU A 204 10.96 -13.26 -3.92
C LEU A 204 9.87 -14.30 -4.17
N ARG A 205 9.31 -14.36 -5.39
CA ARG A 205 8.21 -15.27 -5.71
C ARG A 205 8.54 -16.72 -5.39
N GLY A 206 7.53 -17.45 -4.97
CA GLY A 206 7.65 -18.87 -4.68
C GLY A 206 8.44 -19.24 -3.42
N ASN A 207 8.90 -18.26 -2.65
CA ASN A 207 9.53 -18.46 -1.36
C ASN A 207 8.62 -17.93 -0.25
N TRP A 208 8.56 -18.63 0.87
CA TRP A 208 7.80 -18.19 2.02
C TRP A 208 8.48 -17.02 2.71
N HIS A 209 7.68 -16.03 3.06
CA HIS A 209 8.04 -14.88 3.89
C HIS A 209 7.04 -14.78 5.04
N THR A 210 7.23 -13.78 5.90
CA THR A 210 6.32 -13.50 7.02
C THR A 210 5.92 -12.03 7.01
N TYR A 211 4.64 -11.77 7.22
CA TYR A 211 4.10 -10.43 7.42
C TYR A 211 3.14 -10.43 8.61
N MET A 212 3.39 -9.60 9.62
CA MET A 212 2.61 -9.58 10.88
C MET A 212 2.43 -10.97 11.52
N GLY A 213 3.48 -11.82 11.47
CA GLY A 213 3.43 -13.19 11.98
C GLY A 213 2.71 -14.20 11.06
N ILE A 214 2.14 -13.77 9.94
CA ILE A 214 1.37 -14.57 9.00
C ILE A 214 2.28 -15.00 7.84
N LYS A 215 2.15 -16.26 7.38
CA LYS A 215 2.86 -16.76 6.20
C LYS A 215 2.46 -15.99 4.96
N LEU A 216 3.45 -15.49 4.20
CA LEU A 216 3.24 -14.70 3.00
C LEU A 216 3.93 -15.36 1.80
N MET A 217 3.17 -15.59 0.73
CA MET A 217 3.65 -16.10 -0.55
C MET A 217 3.62 -14.98 -1.61
N PRO A 218 4.77 -14.45 -2.01
CA PRO A 218 4.87 -13.57 -3.17
C PRO A 218 4.65 -14.35 -4.46
N THR A 219 3.88 -13.77 -5.39
CA THR A 219 3.74 -14.32 -6.75
C THR A 219 3.52 -13.21 -7.77
N PHE A 220 3.50 -13.53 -9.07
CA PHE A 220 3.24 -12.54 -10.11
C PHE A 220 1.79 -12.06 -10.09
N HIS A 221 1.59 -10.78 -10.47
CA HIS A 221 0.27 -10.21 -10.60
C HIS A 221 -0.49 -10.82 -11.81
N PRO A 222 -1.79 -11.12 -11.71
CA PRO A 222 -2.56 -11.66 -12.83
C PRO A 222 -2.49 -10.79 -14.10
N ALA A 223 -2.46 -9.45 -13.98
CA ALA A 223 -2.30 -8.57 -15.13
C ALA A 223 -0.95 -8.74 -15.87
N TYR A 224 0.11 -9.13 -15.16
CA TYR A 224 1.39 -9.50 -15.78
C TYR A 224 1.25 -10.77 -16.62
N LEU A 225 0.54 -11.77 -16.11
CA LEU A 225 0.33 -13.06 -16.78
C LEU A 225 -0.53 -12.97 -18.05
N LEU A 226 -1.38 -11.94 -18.16
CA LEU A 226 -2.12 -11.67 -19.40
C LEU A 226 -1.19 -11.23 -20.53
N ARG A 227 -0.08 -10.56 -20.19
CA ARG A 227 0.95 -10.13 -21.14
C ARG A 227 2.06 -11.18 -21.33
N ASN A 228 2.27 -12.04 -20.32
CA ASN A 228 3.31 -13.07 -20.29
C ASN A 228 2.71 -14.45 -19.95
N PRO A 229 1.95 -15.06 -20.87
CA PRO A 229 1.22 -16.31 -20.57
C PRO A 229 2.13 -17.50 -20.20
N ALA A 230 3.38 -17.52 -20.67
CA ALA A 230 4.34 -18.55 -20.35
C ALA A 230 4.66 -18.66 -18.85
N ASP A 231 4.53 -17.53 -18.11
CA ASP A 231 4.83 -17.48 -16.68
C ASP A 231 3.67 -17.95 -15.79
N LYS A 232 2.51 -18.31 -16.37
CA LYS A 232 1.40 -18.92 -15.62
C LYS A 232 1.83 -20.17 -14.87
N LYS A 233 2.73 -20.98 -15.45
CA LYS A 233 3.30 -22.17 -14.81
C LYS A 233 4.02 -21.85 -13.50
N LEU A 234 4.72 -20.72 -13.45
CA LEU A 234 5.45 -20.28 -12.27
C LEU A 234 4.49 -19.90 -11.14
N VAL A 235 3.42 -19.16 -11.46
CA VAL A 235 2.36 -18.84 -10.49
C VAL A 235 1.67 -20.11 -10.01
N TRP A 236 1.43 -21.08 -10.90
CA TRP A 236 0.84 -22.35 -10.52
C TRP A 236 1.72 -23.14 -9.52
N GLU A 237 3.04 -23.09 -9.68
CA GLU A 237 3.97 -23.66 -8.71
C GLU A 237 3.88 -22.97 -7.34
N ASP A 238 3.75 -21.64 -7.31
CA ASP A 238 3.56 -20.88 -6.05
C ASP A 238 2.24 -21.26 -5.38
N ILE A 239 1.15 -21.32 -6.15
CA ILE A 239 -0.19 -21.67 -5.64
C ILE A 239 -0.22 -23.12 -5.13
N LYS A 240 0.45 -24.07 -5.77
CA LYS A 240 0.57 -25.45 -5.24
C LYS A 240 1.22 -25.49 -3.85
N LYS A 241 2.23 -24.63 -3.61
CA LYS A 241 2.85 -24.52 -2.29
C LYS A 241 1.86 -23.97 -1.25
N VAL A 242 1.05 -22.96 -1.63
CA VAL A 242 -0.02 -22.42 -0.78
C VAL A 242 -1.05 -23.48 -0.45
N MET A 243 -1.52 -24.25 -1.44
CA MET A 243 -2.49 -25.32 -1.24
C MET A 243 -1.96 -26.41 -0.29
N LYS A 244 -0.70 -26.82 -0.48
CA LYS A 244 -0.04 -27.80 0.41
C LYS A 244 0.01 -27.29 1.85
N GLU A 245 0.36 -26.02 2.04
CA GLU A 245 0.41 -25.41 3.37
C GLU A 245 -0.96 -25.33 4.04
N MET A 246 -2.00 -24.96 3.28
CA MET A 246 -3.38 -24.94 3.79
C MET A 246 -3.86 -26.32 4.24
N GLN A 247 -3.43 -27.40 3.58
CA GLN A 247 -3.77 -28.77 3.94
C GLN A 247 -3.07 -29.22 5.22
N SER A 248 -1.78 -28.86 5.40
CA SER A 248 -1.01 -29.24 6.59
C SER A 248 -1.51 -28.59 7.88
N GLU A 249 -2.21 -27.46 7.77
CA GLU A 249 -2.80 -26.76 8.94
C GLU A 249 -4.21 -27.26 9.31
N ASN A 250 -4.80 -28.13 8.48
CA ASN A 250 -6.10 -28.76 8.75
C ASN A 250 -5.96 -30.21 9.26
N ALA A 251 -4.74 -30.74 9.31
CA ALA A 251 -4.39 -32.07 9.82
C ALA A 251 -3.90 -32.01 11.25
#